data_0212bef040ee2658f365e368f8d3260d
#
_entry.id   0212bef040ee2658f365e368f8d3260d
#
_cell.length_a   1.000
_cell.length_b   1.000
_cell.length_c   1.000
_cell.angle_alpha   90.00
_cell.angle_beta   90.00
_cell.angle_gamma   90.00
#
_symmetry.space_group_name_H-M   'P 1'
#
loop_
_entity.id
_entity.type
_entity.pdbx_description
1 polymer ?
#
loop_
_entity_poly.entity_id
_entity_poly.type
_entity_poly.pdbx_seq_one_letter_code
_entity_poly.pdbx_strand_id
1 'polypeptide(L)'
;MSPLPCIAVTAGEPAGIGPELVAALAATDLAADFVVIADAQLLRAAARHCDIDLALEAYDGSARTQRARASLRCLHVPLRAPAHAGTLDPRNAPYVLDTLARAADGCVAGEFAALVTAPVQKSVINDAGIAFTGHTEFLAQRAQRDVVMMLMAAGAGGRSLTPLGATDHAHRGDLRVALATTHLPLAAVPAALTRDGLVRTLRILCDDLIARFDIAAPRIGVLGLNPHAGEGGHLGREEIEVIAPALEQLRAAGFDLVGPLPADTAFVPAQLARFDAVLAMYHDQGLPVLKHAGFGHAVNVTLGLPYVRTSVDHGTALDLAGSGRADASSLIAAARLAIELAH
;
A
#
# COMPACT_ATOMS: atom_id res chain seq x y z
N MET A 1 29.02 10.95 -3.21
CA MET A 1 27.55 10.82 -3.38
C MET A 1 27.10 9.68 -2.49
N SER A 2 26.04 9.85 -1.72
CA SER A 2 25.46 8.77 -0.93
C SER A 2 24.89 7.67 -1.84
N PRO A 3 24.87 6.40 -1.41
CA PRO A 3 24.22 5.34 -2.18
C PRO A 3 22.71 5.62 -2.34
N LEU A 4 22.16 5.19 -3.47
CA LEU A 4 20.70 5.22 -3.68
C LEU A 4 20.00 4.22 -2.75
N PRO A 5 18.77 4.52 -2.28
CA PRO A 5 17.98 3.53 -1.57
C PRO A 5 17.71 2.33 -2.48
N CYS A 6 17.98 1.13 -1.97
CA CYS A 6 17.76 -0.12 -2.70
C CYS A 6 16.31 -0.57 -2.45
N ILE A 7 15.47 -0.53 -3.48
CA ILE A 7 14.04 -0.80 -3.39
C ILE A 7 13.73 -2.14 -4.06
N ALA A 8 13.22 -3.10 -3.29
CA ALA A 8 12.71 -4.35 -3.85
C ALA A 8 11.38 -4.12 -4.57
N VAL A 9 11.23 -4.69 -5.76
CA VAL A 9 9.99 -4.62 -6.54
C VAL A 9 9.58 -6.03 -6.96
N THR A 10 8.35 -6.47 -6.66
CA THR A 10 7.82 -7.73 -7.17
C THR A 10 6.89 -7.49 -8.35
N ALA A 11 7.01 -8.32 -9.40
CA ALA A 11 6.20 -8.18 -10.61
C ALA A 11 4.77 -8.73 -10.47
N GLY A 12 4.46 -9.42 -9.36
CA GLY A 12 3.13 -9.95 -9.07
C GLY A 12 2.73 -11.12 -9.98
N GLU A 13 1.47 -11.12 -10.43
CA GLU A 13 0.92 -12.16 -11.31
C GLU A 13 1.59 -12.11 -12.70
N PRO A 14 2.26 -13.19 -13.13
CA PRO A 14 2.98 -13.18 -14.40
C PRO A 14 2.09 -13.07 -15.64
N ALA A 15 0.81 -13.47 -15.53
CA ALA A 15 -0.18 -13.34 -16.61
C ALA A 15 -0.90 -11.99 -16.63
N GLY A 16 -0.68 -11.12 -15.59
CA GLY A 16 -1.30 -9.81 -15.45
C GLY A 16 -0.44 -8.68 -16.00
N ILE A 17 -0.88 -7.44 -15.73
CA ILE A 17 -0.16 -6.21 -16.14
C ILE A 17 1.11 -5.95 -15.30
N GLY A 18 1.28 -6.60 -14.15
CA GLY A 18 2.39 -6.34 -13.22
C GLY A 18 3.77 -6.28 -13.88
N PRO A 19 4.17 -7.24 -14.73
CA PRO A 19 5.45 -7.18 -15.44
C PRO A 19 5.64 -5.94 -16.32
N GLU A 20 4.56 -5.46 -17.00
CA GLU A 20 4.58 -4.24 -17.83
C GLU A 20 4.73 -2.99 -16.96
N LEU A 21 3.97 -2.93 -15.85
CA LEU A 21 4.09 -1.81 -14.88
C LEU A 21 5.50 -1.70 -14.31
N VAL A 22 6.12 -2.83 -13.98
CA VAL A 22 7.49 -2.88 -13.45
C VAL A 22 8.50 -2.47 -14.52
N ALA A 23 8.34 -2.91 -15.76
CA ALA A 23 9.22 -2.47 -16.86
C ALA A 23 9.16 -0.95 -17.04
N ALA A 24 8.01 -0.31 -16.86
CA ALA A 24 7.85 1.14 -16.97
C ALA A 24 8.66 1.92 -15.90
N LEU A 25 9.02 1.34 -14.76
CA LEU A 25 9.92 1.98 -13.78
C LEU A 25 11.30 2.29 -14.37
N ALA A 26 11.75 1.51 -15.35
CA ALA A 26 13.02 1.75 -16.01
C ALA A 26 13.09 3.13 -16.69
N ALA A 27 11.97 3.60 -17.22
CA ALA A 27 11.85 4.87 -17.92
C ALA A 27 11.72 6.09 -17.00
N THR A 28 11.62 5.89 -15.68
CA THR A 28 11.48 6.98 -14.70
C THR A 28 12.81 7.56 -14.27
N ASP A 29 12.80 8.82 -13.82
CA ASP A 29 13.95 9.51 -13.22
C ASP A 29 13.98 9.40 -11.68
N LEU A 30 13.26 8.42 -11.10
CA LEU A 30 13.23 8.19 -9.66
C LEU A 30 14.63 7.83 -9.14
N ALA A 31 15.06 8.51 -8.07
CA ALA A 31 16.40 8.38 -7.50
C ALA A 31 16.48 7.16 -6.55
N ALA A 32 16.36 5.96 -7.12
CA ALA A 32 16.46 4.69 -6.40
C ALA A 32 17.15 3.62 -7.26
N ASP A 33 17.74 2.64 -6.58
CA ASP A 33 18.20 1.40 -7.18
C ASP A 33 17.09 0.35 -7.08
N PHE A 34 16.37 0.14 -8.18
CA PHE A 34 15.27 -0.82 -8.20
C PHE A 34 15.80 -2.23 -8.47
N VAL A 35 15.57 -3.13 -7.52
CA VAL A 35 15.85 -4.56 -7.64
C VAL A 35 14.54 -5.31 -7.86
N VAL A 36 14.31 -5.72 -9.08
CA VAL A 36 13.10 -6.47 -9.46
C VAL A 36 13.32 -7.95 -9.16
N ILE A 37 12.43 -8.52 -8.34
CA ILE A 37 12.44 -9.94 -8.00
C ILE A 37 11.41 -10.63 -8.91
N ALA A 38 11.88 -11.22 -10.00
CA ALA A 38 11.03 -11.79 -11.04
C ALA A 38 11.82 -12.69 -12.01
N ASP A 39 11.11 -13.34 -12.93
CA ASP A 39 11.73 -14.00 -14.08
C ASP A 39 12.24 -12.96 -15.09
N ALA A 40 13.54 -13.04 -15.42
CA ALA A 40 14.19 -12.09 -16.29
C ALA A 40 13.66 -12.11 -17.73
N GLN A 41 13.20 -13.28 -18.23
CA GLN A 41 12.64 -13.37 -19.58
C GLN A 41 11.22 -12.79 -19.63
N LEU A 42 10.42 -13.00 -18.57
CA LEU A 42 9.11 -12.36 -18.41
C LEU A 42 9.23 -10.83 -18.46
N LEU A 43 10.19 -10.25 -17.72
CA LEU A 43 10.40 -8.79 -17.72
C LEU A 43 10.84 -8.27 -19.10
N ARG A 44 11.75 -8.97 -19.79
CA ARG A 44 12.15 -8.58 -21.16
C ARG A 44 11.00 -8.68 -22.16
N ALA A 45 10.11 -9.68 -22.00
CA ALA A 45 8.93 -9.79 -22.84
C ALA A 45 7.96 -8.64 -22.57
N ALA A 46 7.70 -8.32 -21.30
CA ALA A 46 6.84 -7.20 -20.90
C ALA A 46 7.39 -5.85 -21.40
N ALA A 47 8.69 -5.61 -21.27
CA ALA A 47 9.33 -4.39 -21.78
C ALA A 47 9.14 -4.20 -23.29
N ARG A 48 9.21 -5.30 -24.07
CA ARG A 48 8.93 -5.25 -25.53
C ARG A 48 7.50 -4.87 -25.85
N HIS A 49 6.51 -5.32 -25.05
CA HIS A 49 5.11 -4.93 -25.23
C HIS A 49 4.89 -3.42 -25.00
N CYS A 50 5.74 -2.80 -24.18
CA CYS A 50 5.68 -1.38 -23.84
C CYS A 50 6.65 -0.51 -24.66
N ASP A 51 7.32 -1.05 -25.68
CA ASP A 51 8.37 -0.37 -26.48
C ASP A 51 9.50 0.23 -25.61
N ILE A 52 9.83 -0.44 -24.50
CA ILE A 52 10.90 -0.04 -23.59
C ILE A 52 12.17 -0.85 -23.91
N ASP A 53 13.25 -0.18 -24.25
CA ASP A 53 14.58 -0.80 -24.39
C ASP A 53 15.20 -1.02 -23.00
N LEU A 54 14.77 -2.09 -22.35
CA LEU A 54 15.12 -2.40 -20.97
C LEU A 54 16.50 -3.05 -20.86
N ALA A 55 17.47 -2.34 -20.27
CA ALA A 55 18.71 -2.90 -19.79
C ALA A 55 18.47 -3.62 -18.45
N LEU A 56 18.46 -4.95 -18.45
CA LEU A 56 18.25 -5.76 -17.27
C LEU A 56 19.56 -6.36 -16.79
N GLU A 57 20.05 -5.88 -15.64
CA GLU A 57 21.31 -6.28 -15.03
C GLU A 57 21.06 -7.27 -13.89
N ALA A 58 21.98 -8.22 -13.68
CA ALA A 58 21.88 -9.14 -12.56
C ALA A 58 22.11 -8.38 -11.23
N TYR A 59 21.29 -8.70 -10.21
CA TYR A 59 21.51 -8.20 -8.87
C TYR A 59 22.65 -8.97 -8.19
N ASP A 60 23.65 -8.26 -7.72
CA ASP A 60 24.88 -8.81 -7.12
C ASP A 60 25.11 -8.38 -5.66
N GLY A 61 24.11 -7.70 -5.05
CA GLY A 61 24.20 -7.19 -3.68
C GLY A 61 24.99 -5.89 -3.52
N SER A 62 25.65 -5.38 -4.58
CA SER A 62 26.39 -4.12 -4.47
C SER A 62 25.50 -2.90 -4.37
N ALA A 63 25.91 -1.89 -3.60
CA ALA A 63 25.24 -0.60 -3.54
C ALA A 63 25.54 0.23 -4.77
N ARG A 64 24.59 1.06 -5.20
CA ARG A 64 24.74 1.98 -6.34
C ARG A 64 24.54 3.43 -5.93
N THR A 65 25.29 4.31 -6.55
CA THR A 65 25.16 5.76 -6.39
C THR A 65 24.39 6.42 -7.53
N GLN A 66 24.20 5.69 -8.63
CA GLN A 66 23.46 6.13 -9.81
C GLN A 66 22.76 4.94 -10.47
N ARG A 67 21.62 5.17 -11.07
CA ARG A 67 20.91 4.22 -11.93
C ARG A 67 21.06 4.69 -13.38
N ALA A 68 21.48 3.79 -14.28
CA ALA A 68 21.49 4.09 -15.70
C ALA A 68 20.04 4.25 -16.22
N ARG A 69 19.86 5.13 -17.19
CA ARG A 69 18.54 5.29 -17.81
C ARG A 69 18.08 3.99 -18.47
N ALA A 70 16.78 3.73 -18.38
CA ALA A 70 16.16 2.51 -18.89
C ALA A 70 16.76 1.20 -18.33
N SER A 71 17.37 1.24 -17.13
CA SER A 71 17.94 0.05 -16.50
C SER A 71 17.20 -0.33 -15.22
N LEU A 72 17.12 -1.64 -14.97
CA LEU A 72 16.67 -2.24 -13.71
C LEU A 72 17.64 -3.37 -13.34
N ARG A 73 17.80 -3.62 -12.05
CA ARG A 73 18.48 -4.83 -11.57
C ARG A 73 17.46 -5.93 -11.36
N CYS A 74 17.84 -7.17 -11.64
CA CYS A 74 16.97 -8.32 -11.49
C CYS A 74 17.59 -9.37 -10.57
N LEU A 75 16.89 -9.69 -9.50
CA LEU A 75 17.11 -10.91 -8.74
C LEU A 75 16.21 -11.97 -9.37
N HIS A 76 16.82 -12.84 -10.18
CA HIS A 76 16.08 -13.79 -10.98
C HIS A 76 15.45 -14.90 -10.15
N VAL A 77 14.13 -15.03 -10.28
CA VAL A 77 13.32 -16.16 -9.78
C VAL A 77 12.63 -16.77 -11.00
N PRO A 78 12.88 -18.06 -11.33
CA PRO A 78 12.33 -18.65 -12.55
C PRO A 78 10.83 -18.95 -12.41
N LEU A 79 10.08 -18.74 -13.50
CA LEU A 79 8.70 -19.22 -13.64
C LEU A 79 8.65 -20.75 -13.50
N ARG A 80 7.53 -21.27 -13.01
CA ARG A 80 7.29 -22.73 -12.90
C ARG A 80 6.63 -23.31 -14.16
N ALA A 81 5.98 -22.45 -14.95
CA ALA A 81 5.38 -22.75 -16.24
C ALA A 81 5.46 -21.54 -17.16
N PRO A 82 5.39 -21.71 -18.49
CA PRO A 82 5.30 -20.57 -19.41
C PRO A 82 4.14 -19.65 -19.04
N ALA A 83 4.40 -18.34 -18.97
CA ALA A 83 3.37 -17.34 -18.73
C ALA A 83 2.84 -16.78 -20.06
N HIS A 84 1.53 -16.70 -20.17
CA HIS A 84 0.84 -16.07 -21.29
C HIS A 84 0.00 -14.91 -20.77
N ALA A 85 0.21 -13.72 -21.29
CA ALA A 85 -0.54 -12.53 -20.89
C ALA A 85 -2.06 -12.77 -21.00
N GLY A 86 -2.79 -12.40 -19.97
CA GLY A 86 -4.24 -12.59 -19.88
C GLY A 86 -4.71 -14.03 -19.52
N THR A 87 -3.80 -15.00 -19.45
CA THR A 87 -4.16 -16.41 -19.18
C THR A 87 -3.50 -16.91 -17.90
N LEU A 88 -4.30 -17.06 -16.85
CA LEU A 88 -3.84 -17.54 -15.54
C LEU A 88 -3.38 -19.00 -15.59
N ASP A 89 -2.31 -19.31 -14.88
CA ASP A 89 -1.80 -20.67 -14.73
C ASP A 89 -1.44 -20.95 -13.26
N PRO A 90 -2.20 -21.80 -12.54
CA PRO A 90 -1.94 -22.10 -11.13
C PRO A 90 -0.55 -22.66 -10.85
N ARG A 91 0.14 -23.22 -11.84
CA ARG A 91 1.52 -23.71 -11.69
C ARG A 91 2.51 -22.60 -11.35
N ASN A 92 2.18 -21.34 -11.67
CA ASN A 92 2.99 -20.19 -11.33
C ASN A 92 2.69 -19.58 -9.94
N ALA A 93 1.73 -20.10 -9.20
CA ALA A 93 1.44 -19.64 -7.83
C ALA A 93 2.67 -19.71 -6.89
N PRO A 94 3.47 -20.81 -6.87
CA PRO A 94 4.69 -20.85 -6.08
C PRO A 94 5.70 -19.77 -6.48
N TYR A 95 5.85 -19.45 -7.77
CA TYR A 95 6.70 -18.37 -8.25
C TYR A 95 6.29 -17.02 -7.65
N VAL A 96 4.99 -16.70 -7.66
CA VAL A 96 4.49 -15.45 -7.09
C VAL A 96 4.83 -15.34 -5.60
N LEU A 97 4.62 -16.43 -4.84
CA LEU A 97 4.91 -16.48 -3.41
C LEU A 97 6.41 -16.43 -3.11
N ASP A 98 7.24 -17.10 -3.91
CA ASP A 98 8.70 -17.08 -3.77
C ASP A 98 9.25 -15.66 -3.98
N THR A 99 8.72 -14.91 -4.97
CA THR A 99 9.14 -13.51 -5.19
C THR A 99 8.77 -12.62 -4.01
N LEU A 100 7.56 -12.75 -3.45
CA LEU A 100 7.11 -12.02 -2.28
C LEU A 100 7.92 -12.37 -1.03
N ALA A 101 8.15 -13.67 -0.82
CA ALA A 101 8.94 -14.16 0.31
C ALA A 101 10.36 -13.62 0.25
N ARG A 102 11.03 -13.72 -0.90
CA ARG A 102 12.41 -13.23 -1.10
C ARG A 102 12.53 -11.72 -0.88
N ALA A 103 11.55 -10.96 -1.37
CA ALA A 103 11.50 -9.52 -1.16
C ALA A 103 11.35 -9.16 0.32
N ALA A 104 10.40 -9.79 1.00
CA ALA A 104 10.14 -9.55 2.42
C ALA A 104 11.36 -9.90 3.30
N ASP A 105 11.99 -11.06 3.06
CA ASP A 105 13.17 -11.50 3.79
C ASP A 105 14.35 -10.54 3.60
N GLY A 106 14.54 -10.06 2.36
CA GLY A 106 15.58 -9.05 2.07
C GLY A 106 15.33 -7.73 2.80
N CYS A 107 14.07 -7.29 2.90
CA CYS A 107 13.72 -6.11 3.69
C CYS A 107 13.98 -6.32 5.19
N VAL A 108 13.60 -7.46 5.75
CA VAL A 108 13.85 -7.80 7.17
C VAL A 108 15.35 -7.85 7.46
N ALA A 109 16.15 -8.37 6.52
CA ALA A 109 17.61 -8.46 6.64
C ALA A 109 18.33 -7.10 6.38
N GLY A 110 17.60 -6.03 6.01
CA GLY A 110 18.21 -4.74 5.66
C GLY A 110 18.91 -4.70 4.30
N GLU A 111 18.70 -5.73 3.47
CA GLU A 111 19.20 -5.77 2.08
C GLU A 111 18.46 -4.76 1.20
N PHE A 112 17.16 -4.62 1.44
CA PHE A 112 16.30 -3.65 0.76
C PHE A 112 15.71 -2.66 1.76
N ALA A 113 15.71 -1.38 1.39
CA ALA A 113 15.16 -0.30 2.21
C ALA A 113 13.63 -0.29 2.24
N ALA A 114 13.00 -0.75 1.16
CA ALA A 114 11.54 -0.84 1.04
C ALA A 114 11.12 -1.91 0.03
N LEU A 115 9.84 -2.30 0.10
CA LEU A 115 9.17 -3.22 -0.81
C LEU A 115 8.04 -2.53 -1.56
N VAL A 116 8.06 -2.60 -2.88
CA VAL A 116 6.96 -2.20 -3.78
C VAL A 116 6.37 -3.45 -4.43
N THR A 117 5.05 -3.64 -4.35
CA THR A 117 4.42 -4.83 -4.92
C THR A 117 3.45 -4.48 -6.04
N ALA A 118 3.62 -5.10 -7.22
CA ALA A 118 2.64 -5.15 -8.28
C ALA A 118 1.48 -6.12 -7.94
N PRO A 119 0.36 -6.08 -8.65
CA PRO A 119 -0.83 -6.82 -8.27
C PRO A 119 -0.69 -8.34 -8.44
N VAL A 120 -1.34 -9.11 -7.56
CA VAL A 120 -1.45 -10.57 -7.66
C VAL A 120 -2.89 -11.01 -7.84
N GLN A 121 -3.08 -12.19 -8.40
CA GLN A 121 -4.39 -12.82 -8.57
C GLN A 121 -4.62 -13.86 -7.48
N LYS A 122 -5.46 -13.53 -6.49
CA LYS A 122 -5.71 -14.42 -5.34
C LYS A 122 -6.34 -15.75 -5.74
N SER A 123 -7.27 -15.74 -6.72
CA SER A 123 -7.98 -16.93 -7.15
C SER A 123 -7.03 -18.00 -7.67
N VAL A 124 -6.07 -17.64 -8.55
CA VAL A 124 -5.15 -18.60 -9.15
C VAL A 124 -4.19 -19.23 -8.12
N ILE A 125 -3.83 -18.47 -7.06
CA ILE A 125 -3.02 -19.01 -5.96
C ILE A 125 -3.83 -20.03 -5.15
N ASN A 126 -5.10 -19.71 -4.86
CA ASN A 126 -6.00 -20.64 -4.18
C ASN A 126 -6.34 -21.86 -5.04
N ASP A 127 -6.48 -21.69 -6.36
CA ASP A 127 -6.68 -22.81 -7.33
C ASP A 127 -5.48 -23.77 -7.36
N ALA A 128 -4.29 -23.27 -7.02
CA ALA A 128 -3.10 -24.11 -6.83
C ALA A 128 -3.09 -24.89 -5.49
N GLY A 129 -4.16 -24.77 -4.67
CA GLY A 129 -4.26 -25.42 -3.37
C GLY A 129 -3.52 -24.70 -2.24
N ILE A 130 -3.07 -23.45 -2.46
CA ILE A 130 -2.33 -22.65 -1.48
C ILE A 130 -3.29 -21.61 -0.91
N ALA A 131 -3.55 -21.67 0.40
CA ALA A 131 -4.39 -20.68 1.07
C ALA A 131 -3.74 -19.29 1.03
N PHE A 132 -4.35 -18.35 0.33
CA PHE A 132 -3.84 -17.00 0.16
C PHE A 132 -4.97 -15.97 0.19
N THR A 133 -4.95 -15.10 1.16
CA THR A 133 -5.96 -14.04 1.36
C THR A 133 -5.53 -12.70 0.77
N GLY A 134 -4.21 -12.46 0.69
CA GLY A 134 -3.66 -11.25 0.07
C GLY A 134 -2.21 -10.98 0.49
N HIS A 135 -1.62 -9.96 -0.12
CA HIS A 135 -0.27 -9.50 0.20
C HIS A 135 -0.13 -9.13 1.68
N THR A 136 -1.10 -8.38 2.21
CA THR A 136 -1.06 -7.83 3.56
C THR A 136 -0.98 -8.92 4.60
N GLU A 137 -1.85 -9.92 4.50
CA GLU A 137 -1.89 -11.06 5.41
C GLU A 137 -0.65 -11.96 5.26
N PHE A 138 -0.19 -12.20 4.04
CA PHE A 138 1.03 -12.96 3.77
C PHE A 138 2.26 -12.29 4.41
N LEU A 139 2.43 -10.98 4.21
CA LEU A 139 3.55 -10.24 4.75
C LEU A 139 3.47 -10.10 6.28
N ALA A 140 2.28 -9.89 6.83
CA ALA A 140 2.03 -9.85 8.28
C ALA A 140 2.42 -11.16 8.96
N GLN A 141 1.95 -12.29 8.41
CA GLN A 141 2.29 -13.62 8.91
C GLN A 141 3.79 -13.87 8.86
N ARG A 142 4.45 -13.52 7.74
CA ARG A 142 5.89 -13.70 7.57
C ARG A 142 6.71 -12.85 8.53
N ALA A 143 6.28 -11.62 8.77
CA ALA A 143 6.92 -10.70 9.72
C ALA A 143 6.54 -10.96 11.17
N GLN A 144 5.53 -11.82 11.43
CA GLN A 144 4.94 -12.05 12.76
C GLN A 144 4.50 -10.72 13.43
N ARG A 145 3.80 -9.87 12.66
CA ARG A 145 3.35 -8.55 13.11
C ARG A 145 1.87 -8.35 12.80
N ASP A 146 1.20 -7.61 13.67
CA ASP A 146 -0.07 -7.00 13.34
C ASP A 146 0.17 -5.84 12.36
N VAL A 147 -0.72 -5.67 11.39
CA VAL A 147 -0.59 -4.67 10.33
C VAL A 147 -1.89 -3.90 10.15
N VAL A 148 -1.77 -2.70 9.61
CA VAL A 148 -2.91 -1.84 9.26
C VAL A 148 -2.79 -1.43 7.79
N MET A 149 -3.88 -1.59 7.05
CA MET A 149 -3.99 -1.10 5.69
C MET A 149 -4.31 0.39 5.71
N MET A 150 -3.49 1.18 5.08
CA MET A 150 -3.73 2.60 4.87
C MET A 150 -3.63 2.90 3.37
N LEU A 151 -4.58 3.64 2.83
CA LEU A 151 -4.44 4.22 1.50
C LEU A 151 -4.09 5.69 1.64
N MET A 152 -3.23 6.14 0.74
CA MET A 152 -2.79 7.53 0.64
C MET A 152 -3.04 8.05 -0.77
N ALA A 153 -3.69 9.20 -0.85
CA ALA A 153 -3.79 9.98 -2.07
C ALA A 153 -2.93 11.22 -1.91
N ALA A 154 -1.78 11.24 -2.59
CA ALA A 154 -0.96 12.43 -2.67
C ALA A 154 -1.72 13.54 -3.40
N GLY A 155 -1.57 14.79 -2.98
CA GLY A 155 -2.19 15.93 -3.64
C GLY A 155 -1.78 15.95 -5.11
N ALA A 156 -2.70 15.62 -6.00
CA ALA A 156 -2.45 15.39 -7.41
C ALA A 156 -1.76 16.63 -8.04
N GLY A 157 -0.47 16.51 -8.35
CA GLY A 157 0.27 17.51 -9.12
C GLY A 157 0.38 18.89 -8.45
N GLY A 158 0.57 18.97 -7.12
CA GLY A 158 0.73 20.22 -6.39
C GLY A 158 -0.57 20.94 -6.04
N ARG A 159 -1.72 20.32 -6.27
CA ARG A 159 -3.00 20.79 -5.71
C ARG A 159 -3.16 20.19 -4.30
N SER A 160 -2.77 20.98 -3.31
CA SER A 160 -3.12 20.70 -1.92
C SER A 160 -4.64 20.55 -1.78
N LEU A 161 -5.09 19.45 -1.18
CA LEU A 161 -6.49 19.29 -0.72
C LEU A 161 -6.77 20.22 0.47
N THR A 162 -5.76 20.92 0.96
CA THR A 162 -5.87 21.92 2.04
C THR A 162 -6.16 23.31 1.47
N PRO A 163 -7.03 24.13 2.11
CA PRO A 163 -7.24 25.52 1.75
C PRO A 163 -5.92 26.30 1.80
N LEU A 164 -5.73 27.22 0.85
CA LEU A 164 -4.63 28.21 0.86
C LEU A 164 -4.53 28.90 2.23
N GLY A 165 -3.44 28.67 2.95
CA GLY A 165 -3.15 29.37 4.21
C GLY A 165 -2.62 28.51 5.36
N ALA A 166 -2.50 27.19 5.24
CA ALA A 166 -1.88 26.36 6.27
C ALA A 166 -0.36 26.30 6.06
N THR A 167 0.37 26.81 7.04
CA THR A 167 1.84 26.90 7.05
C THR A 167 2.51 25.55 7.26
N ASP A 168 3.54 25.33 6.45
CA ASP A 168 4.68 24.40 6.59
C ASP A 168 4.53 23.08 7.35
N HIS A 169 4.07 22.02 6.63
CA HIS A 169 4.56 20.65 6.77
C HIS A 169 4.42 19.98 5.39
N ALA A 170 5.48 19.36 4.88
CA ALA A 170 5.61 18.81 3.53
C ALA A 170 4.53 17.77 3.13
N HIS A 171 3.72 17.28 4.07
CA HIS A 171 2.70 16.25 3.89
C HIS A 171 1.26 16.68 4.15
N ARG A 172 0.99 17.96 4.38
CA ARG A 172 -0.37 18.46 4.74
C ARG A 172 -1.39 18.46 3.59
N GLY A 173 -0.98 18.10 2.37
CA GLY A 173 -1.88 17.99 1.21
C GLY A 173 -2.39 16.57 0.92
N ASP A 174 -1.94 15.58 1.69
CA ASP A 174 -2.23 14.19 1.40
C ASP A 174 -3.42 13.69 2.22
N LEU A 175 -4.34 12.99 1.56
CA LEU A 175 -5.41 12.28 2.25
C LEU A 175 -4.92 10.88 2.62
N ARG A 176 -4.87 10.57 3.92
CA ARG A 176 -4.53 9.26 4.47
C ARG A 176 -5.74 8.65 5.13
N VAL A 177 -6.17 7.47 4.67
CA VAL A 177 -7.30 6.73 5.23
C VAL A 177 -6.83 5.34 5.63
N ALA A 178 -6.80 5.09 6.94
CA ALA A 178 -6.53 3.77 7.50
C ALA A 178 -7.85 3.02 7.75
N LEU A 179 -7.79 1.70 7.77
CA LEU A 179 -8.95 0.83 7.91
C LEU A 179 -8.86 0.01 9.20
N ALA A 180 -9.92 0.03 10.01
CA ALA A 180 -10.06 -0.84 11.18
C ALA A 180 -10.40 -2.28 10.78
N THR A 181 -11.23 -2.45 9.74
CA THR A 181 -11.52 -3.73 9.08
C THR A 181 -11.37 -3.59 7.58
N THR A 182 -10.95 -4.67 6.90
CA THR A 182 -10.66 -4.66 5.46
C THR A 182 -11.73 -5.45 4.67
N HIS A 183 -11.41 -6.65 4.21
CA HIS A 183 -12.21 -7.43 3.27
C HIS A 183 -13.20 -8.35 3.98
N LEU A 184 -14.14 -7.79 4.73
CA LEU A 184 -15.21 -8.52 5.41
C LEU A 184 -16.56 -8.26 4.73
N PRO A 185 -17.49 -9.23 4.74
CA PRO A 185 -18.90 -8.94 4.47
C PRO A 185 -19.39 -7.83 5.41
N LEU A 186 -20.17 -6.88 4.91
CA LEU A 186 -20.63 -5.73 5.71
C LEU A 186 -21.32 -6.15 7.01
N ALA A 187 -22.13 -7.21 6.96
CA ALA A 187 -22.83 -7.76 8.14
C ALA A 187 -21.87 -8.30 9.22
N ALA A 188 -20.62 -8.63 8.87
CA ALA A 188 -19.62 -9.11 9.83
C ALA A 188 -18.79 -8.00 10.47
N VAL A 189 -18.87 -6.79 9.94
CA VAL A 189 -18.05 -5.64 10.41
C VAL A 189 -18.34 -5.30 11.88
N PRO A 190 -19.58 -5.16 12.34
CA PRO A 190 -19.85 -4.82 13.75
C PRO A 190 -19.23 -5.82 14.73
N ALA A 191 -19.35 -7.12 14.44
CA ALA A 191 -18.80 -8.17 15.31
C ALA A 191 -17.25 -8.25 15.25
N ALA A 192 -16.63 -7.80 14.17
CA ALA A 192 -15.19 -7.76 14.02
C ALA A 192 -14.54 -6.55 14.72
N LEU A 193 -15.31 -5.49 14.98
CA LEU A 193 -14.84 -4.32 15.71
C LEU A 193 -14.78 -4.64 17.20
N THR A 194 -13.56 -4.67 17.74
CA THR A 194 -13.33 -4.86 19.17
C THR A 194 -12.50 -3.72 19.74
N ARG A 195 -12.68 -3.42 21.03
CA ARG A 195 -11.90 -2.40 21.74
C ARG A 195 -10.39 -2.64 21.57
N ASP A 196 -9.91 -3.86 21.84
CA ASP A 196 -8.50 -4.20 21.77
C ASP A 196 -7.97 -4.15 20.33
N GLY A 197 -8.79 -4.53 19.34
CA GLY A 197 -8.49 -4.40 17.93
C GLY A 197 -8.28 -2.95 17.52
N LEU A 198 -9.18 -2.06 17.89
CA LEU A 198 -9.08 -0.62 17.63
C LEU A 198 -7.86 0.01 18.32
N VAL A 199 -7.61 -0.38 19.58
CA VAL A 199 -6.43 0.10 20.31
C VAL A 199 -5.12 -0.30 19.59
N ARG A 200 -5.01 -1.56 19.13
CA ARG A 200 -3.85 -2.00 18.34
C ARG A 200 -3.73 -1.25 17.02
N THR A 201 -4.81 -1.15 16.27
CA THR A 201 -4.85 -0.42 14.97
C THR A 201 -4.41 1.02 15.12
N LEU A 202 -4.92 1.75 16.09
CA LEU A 202 -4.58 3.15 16.33
C LEU A 202 -3.13 3.32 16.80
N ARG A 203 -2.60 2.40 17.61
CA ARG A 203 -1.17 2.42 17.98
C ARG A 203 -0.28 2.24 16.77
N ILE A 204 -0.52 1.22 15.94
CA ILE A 204 0.25 0.97 14.71
C ILE A 204 0.18 2.19 13.78
N LEU A 205 -1.00 2.77 13.61
CA LEU A 205 -1.18 3.96 12.78
C LEU A 205 -0.38 5.15 13.30
N CYS A 206 -0.47 5.46 14.60
CA CYS A 206 0.29 6.57 15.19
C CYS A 206 1.80 6.31 15.14
N ASP A 207 2.25 5.11 15.50
CA ASP A 207 3.67 4.77 15.54
C ASP A 207 4.32 4.90 14.15
N ASP A 208 3.66 4.42 13.10
CA ASP A 208 4.18 4.54 11.73
C ASP A 208 4.07 5.98 11.18
N LEU A 209 3.04 6.75 11.55
CA LEU A 209 2.97 8.17 11.19
C LEU A 209 4.13 8.97 11.81
N ILE A 210 4.52 8.64 13.03
CA ILE A 210 5.69 9.25 13.68
C ILE A 210 6.99 8.78 13.02
N ALA A 211 7.17 7.46 12.90
CA ALA A 211 8.47 6.90 12.53
C ALA A 211 8.80 7.02 11.05
N ARG A 212 7.79 7.06 10.16
CA ARG A 212 7.98 6.99 8.70
C ARG A 212 7.49 8.21 7.95
N PHE A 213 6.50 8.93 8.49
CA PHE A 213 5.93 10.13 7.86
C PHE A 213 6.40 11.42 8.53
N ASP A 214 7.33 11.35 9.51
CA ASP A 214 7.88 12.48 10.25
C ASP A 214 6.81 13.37 10.91
N ILE A 215 5.65 12.79 11.28
CA ILE A 215 4.57 13.50 11.95
C ILE A 215 4.73 13.32 13.45
N ALA A 216 5.45 14.21 14.12
CA ALA A 216 5.84 14.05 15.53
C ALA A 216 4.65 13.92 16.52
N ALA A 217 3.48 14.47 16.21
CA ALA A 217 2.28 14.42 17.04
C ALA A 217 1.05 14.19 16.14
N PRO A 218 0.82 12.95 15.66
CA PRO A 218 -0.26 12.68 14.72
C PRO A 218 -1.62 12.92 15.35
N ARG A 219 -2.46 13.69 14.67
CA ARG A 219 -3.86 13.91 15.02
C ARG A 219 -4.76 13.08 14.12
N ILE A 220 -5.49 12.14 14.69
CA ILE A 220 -6.29 11.15 13.96
C ILE A 220 -7.78 11.41 14.14
N GLY A 221 -8.49 11.58 13.01
CA GLY A 221 -9.94 11.56 12.97
C GLY A 221 -10.43 10.11 12.93
N VAL A 222 -11.21 9.69 13.93
CA VAL A 222 -11.74 8.33 14.00
C VAL A 222 -13.23 8.37 13.69
N LEU A 223 -13.66 7.65 12.64
CA LEU A 223 -15.06 7.62 12.23
C LEU A 223 -15.88 6.75 13.18
N GLY A 224 -17.18 7.05 13.29
CA GLY A 224 -18.16 6.10 13.81
C GLY A 224 -18.42 4.98 12.80
N LEU A 225 -19.01 3.89 13.25
CA LEU A 225 -19.50 2.80 12.39
C LEU A 225 -20.84 3.16 11.76
N ASN A 226 -21.76 3.66 12.61
CA ASN A 226 -23.14 3.92 12.26
C ASN A 226 -23.36 5.34 11.73
N PRO A 227 -24.46 5.59 10.97
CA PRO A 227 -24.84 6.92 10.56
C PRO A 227 -24.87 7.89 11.74
N HIS A 228 -24.42 9.14 11.51
CA HIS A 228 -24.35 10.17 12.56
C HIS A 228 -23.59 9.74 13.82
N ALA A 229 -22.61 8.82 13.68
CA ALA A 229 -21.87 8.22 14.79
C ALA A 229 -22.79 7.63 15.87
N GLY A 230 -23.86 6.91 15.45
CA GLY A 230 -24.78 6.20 16.32
C GLY A 230 -25.88 7.05 16.94
N GLU A 231 -25.94 8.38 16.69
CA GLU A 231 -26.98 9.29 17.21
C GLU A 231 -27.28 9.07 18.71
N GLY A 232 -26.25 9.06 19.55
CA GLY A 232 -26.39 8.81 20.98
C GLY A 232 -26.87 7.39 21.36
N GLY A 233 -26.72 6.42 20.46
CA GLY A 233 -27.10 5.01 20.62
C GLY A 233 -28.46 4.65 19.99
N HIS A 234 -29.12 5.60 19.33
CA HIS A 234 -30.38 5.36 18.62
C HIS A 234 -30.23 4.63 17.30
N LEU A 235 -29.04 4.76 16.64
CA LEU A 235 -28.73 4.14 15.36
C LEU A 235 -27.66 3.04 15.47
N GLY A 236 -27.38 2.56 16.67
CA GLY A 236 -26.35 1.56 16.98
C GLY A 236 -25.60 1.94 18.24
N ARG A 237 -24.92 1.00 18.85
CA ARG A 237 -24.24 1.19 20.14
C ARG A 237 -22.74 0.96 20.08
N GLU A 238 -22.20 0.61 18.90
CA GLU A 238 -20.78 0.31 18.70
C GLU A 238 -19.89 1.52 19.04
N GLU A 239 -20.38 2.74 18.80
CA GLU A 239 -19.68 3.95 19.21
C GLU A 239 -19.54 4.05 20.72
N ILE A 240 -20.59 3.73 21.47
CA ILE A 240 -20.64 3.83 22.94
C ILE A 240 -19.90 2.65 23.58
N GLU A 241 -20.08 1.44 23.04
CA GLU A 241 -19.62 0.20 23.68
C GLU A 241 -18.20 -0.20 23.26
N VAL A 242 -17.74 0.22 22.07
CA VAL A 242 -16.47 -0.21 21.49
C VAL A 242 -15.57 0.97 21.16
N ILE A 243 -16.05 1.92 20.31
CA ILE A 243 -15.17 2.94 19.73
C ILE A 243 -14.75 3.97 20.79
N ALA A 244 -15.71 4.61 21.47
CA ALA A 244 -15.41 5.63 22.47
C ALA A 244 -14.52 5.09 23.61
N PRO A 245 -14.76 3.89 24.20
CA PRO A 245 -13.87 3.32 25.21
C PRO A 245 -12.43 3.06 24.72
N ALA A 246 -12.26 2.66 23.44
CA ALA A 246 -10.93 2.51 22.85
C ALA A 246 -10.20 3.87 22.72
N LEU A 247 -10.94 4.91 22.27
CA LEU A 247 -10.38 6.27 22.15
C LEU A 247 -10.04 6.85 23.53
N GLU A 248 -10.88 6.69 24.53
CA GLU A 248 -10.62 7.16 25.90
C GLU A 248 -9.37 6.55 26.49
N GLN A 249 -9.18 5.23 26.31
CA GLN A 249 -7.99 4.52 26.76
C GLN A 249 -6.71 5.11 26.12
N LEU A 250 -6.74 5.42 24.82
CA LEU A 250 -5.56 5.93 24.11
C LEU A 250 -5.34 7.43 24.38
N ARG A 251 -6.41 8.23 24.53
CA ARG A 251 -6.28 9.63 24.95
C ARG A 251 -5.65 9.75 26.33
N ALA A 252 -6.01 8.86 27.27
CA ALA A 252 -5.38 8.79 28.58
C ALA A 252 -3.88 8.42 28.49
N ALA A 253 -3.46 7.75 27.40
CA ALA A 253 -2.06 7.44 27.09
C ALA A 253 -1.35 8.53 26.25
N GLY A 254 -2.01 9.68 26.00
CA GLY A 254 -1.41 10.84 25.31
C GLY A 254 -1.62 10.91 23.80
N PHE A 255 -2.46 10.03 23.20
CA PHE A 255 -2.75 10.07 21.76
C PHE A 255 -3.77 11.19 21.43
N ASP A 256 -3.52 11.96 20.38
CA ASP A 256 -4.47 12.99 19.88
C ASP A 256 -5.47 12.37 18.90
N LEU A 257 -6.57 11.88 19.45
CA LEU A 257 -7.64 11.21 18.71
C LEU A 257 -8.92 12.03 18.79
N VAL A 258 -9.58 12.27 17.66
CA VAL A 258 -10.86 13.00 17.59
C VAL A 258 -11.92 12.06 17.03
N GLY A 259 -12.99 11.83 17.77
CA GLY A 259 -14.08 10.94 17.35
C GLY A 259 -14.83 10.34 18.55
N PRO A 260 -15.81 9.43 18.29
CA PRO A 260 -16.24 9.00 16.95
C PRO A 260 -16.90 10.13 16.16
N LEU A 261 -16.51 10.26 14.87
CA LEU A 261 -16.99 11.31 13.96
C LEU A 261 -18.04 10.75 12.99
N PRO A 262 -19.08 11.51 12.63
CA PRO A 262 -19.96 11.16 11.52
C PRO A 262 -19.17 11.12 10.20
N ALA A 263 -19.25 10.00 9.47
CA ALA A 263 -18.43 9.78 8.27
C ALA A 263 -18.82 10.73 7.12
N ASP A 264 -20.09 11.10 7.01
CA ASP A 264 -20.62 12.01 5.98
C ASP A 264 -20.03 13.43 6.04
N THR A 265 -19.63 13.87 7.24
CA THR A 265 -19.07 15.22 7.44
C THR A 265 -17.55 15.20 7.67
N ALA A 266 -16.97 14.08 8.05
CA ALA A 266 -15.54 13.99 8.37
C ALA A 266 -14.62 14.29 7.18
N PHE A 267 -15.06 13.98 5.96
CA PHE A 267 -14.29 14.21 4.73
C PHE A 267 -14.49 15.58 4.09
N VAL A 268 -15.27 16.47 4.70
CA VAL A 268 -15.34 17.86 4.25
C VAL A 268 -13.96 18.52 4.40
N PRO A 269 -13.47 19.30 3.41
CA PRO A 269 -12.10 19.83 3.42
C PRO A 269 -11.69 20.54 4.71
N ALA A 270 -12.59 21.35 5.31
CA ALA A 270 -12.35 22.04 6.56
C ALA A 270 -12.16 21.11 7.76
N GLN A 271 -12.74 19.90 7.73
CA GLN A 271 -12.55 18.89 8.77
C GLN A 271 -11.27 18.09 8.49
N LEU A 272 -11.05 17.65 7.23
CA LEU A 272 -9.84 16.93 6.85
C LEU A 272 -8.55 17.68 7.18
N ALA A 273 -8.54 19.00 6.99
CA ALA A 273 -7.39 19.86 7.33
C ALA A 273 -6.98 19.82 8.82
N ARG A 274 -7.81 19.23 9.68
CA ARG A 274 -7.54 19.09 11.12
C ARG A 274 -6.84 17.78 11.47
N PHE A 275 -6.74 16.84 10.54
CA PHE A 275 -6.26 15.49 10.79
C PHE A 275 -5.08 15.13 9.87
N ASP A 276 -4.12 14.40 10.41
CA ASP A 276 -3.01 13.83 9.65
C ASP A 276 -3.41 12.51 8.98
N ALA A 277 -4.39 11.80 9.57
CA ALA A 277 -5.02 10.62 8.99
C ALA A 277 -6.46 10.46 9.52
N VAL A 278 -7.26 9.70 8.77
CA VAL A 278 -8.62 9.27 9.16
C VAL A 278 -8.63 7.75 9.33
N LEU A 279 -9.17 7.24 10.45
CA LEU A 279 -9.46 5.83 10.63
C LEU A 279 -10.92 5.56 10.28
N ALA A 280 -11.15 4.80 9.21
CA ALA A 280 -12.46 4.29 8.83
C ALA A 280 -12.71 2.91 9.44
N MET A 281 -13.96 2.61 9.81
CA MET A 281 -14.33 1.34 10.45
C MET A 281 -14.35 0.19 9.45
N TYR A 282 -14.64 0.45 8.17
CA TYR A 282 -14.69 -0.56 7.12
C TYR A 282 -14.29 0.04 5.76
N HIS A 283 -13.99 -0.86 4.82
CA HIS A 283 -13.43 -0.56 3.51
C HIS A 283 -14.20 0.53 2.74
N ASP A 284 -15.50 0.33 2.51
CA ASP A 284 -16.28 1.24 1.66
C ASP A 284 -16.73 2.52 2.39
N GLN A 285 -16.41 2.68 3.68
CA GLN A 285 -16.61 3.93 4.40
C GLN A 285 -15.60 5.01 4.00
N GLY A 286 -14.35 4.61 3.75
CA GLY A 286 -13.25 5.56 3.51
C GLY A 286 -12.72 5.54 2.07
N LEU A 287 -12.64 4.36 1.43
CA LEU A 287 -11.95 4.23 0.15
C LEU A 287 -12.64 4.89 -1.04
N PRO A 288 -13.98 4.95 -1.16
CA PRO A 288 -14.62 5.69 -2.25
C PRO A 288 -14.24 7.16 -2.28
N VAL A 289 -14.16 7.79 -1.09
CA VAL A 289 -13.76 9.20 -0.98
C VAL A 289 -12.29 9.37 -1.37
N LEU A 290 -11.40 8.51 -0.87
CA LEU A 290 -9.98 8.56 -1.18
C LEU A 290 -9.72 8.33 -2.67
N LYS A 291 -10.36 7.33 -3.27
CA LYS A 291 -10.22 7.03 -4.71
C LYS A 291 -10.75 8.16 -5.60
N HIS A 292 -11.85 8.79 -5.19
CA HIS A 292 -12.37 9.97 -5.88
C HIS A 292 -11.38 11.15 -5.80
N ALA A 293 -10.80 11.41 -4.63
CA ALA A 293 -9.82 12.47 -4.44
C ALA A 293 -8.49 12.19 -5.15
N GLY A 294 -8.05 10.94 -5.15
CA GLY A 294 -6.75 10.51 -5.69
C GLY A 294 -6.68 10.32 -7.20
N PHE A 295 -7.81 10.31 -7.93
CA PHE A 295 -7.87 10.16 -9.39
C PHE A 295 -6.91 9.11 -9.99
N GLY A 296 -6.85 7.91 -9.41
CA GLY A 296 -5.98 6.82 -9.88
C GLY A 296 -4.52 6.84 -9.37
N HIS A 297 -4.17 7.81 -8.55
CA HIS A 297 -2.83 7.91 -7.92
C HIS A 297 -2.82 7.47 -6.45
N ALA A 298 -3.84 6.74 -6.01
CA ALA A 298 -3.87 6.20 -4.65
C ALA A 298 -2.81 5.11 -4.48
N VAL A 299 -2.10 5.16 -3.35
CA VAL A 299 -1.08 4.19 -2.96
C VAL A 299 -1.55 3.46 -1.71
N ASN A 300 -1.48 2.13 -1.74
CA ASN A 300 -1.71 1.31 -0.57
C ASN A 300 -0.40 1.18 0.22
N VAL A 301 -0.44 1.51 1.51
CA VAL A 301 0.68 1.38 2.46
C VAL A 301 0.29 0.36 3.52
N THR A 302 1.17 -0.61 3.78
CA THR A 302 0.98 -1.55 4.89
C THR A 302 1.78 -1.07 6.10
N LEU A 303 1.09 -0.57 7.11
CA LEU A 303 1.69 -0.11 8.37
C LEU A 303 1.90 -1.29 9.32
N GLY A 304 2.85 -1.16 10.26
CA GLY A 304 3.19 -2.17 11.27
C GLY A 304 4.21 -3.21 10.83
N LEU A 305 4.56 -3.29 9.55
CA LEU A 305 5.69 -4.13 9.10
C LEU A 305 7.03 -3.53 9.58
N PRO A 306 8.08 -4.34 9.80
CA PRO A 306 9.40 -3.83 10.18
C PRO A 306 10.15 -3.10 9.06
N TYR A 307 9.54 -2.95 7.89
CA TYR A 307 10.03 -2.26 6.70
C TYR A 307 8.90 -1.53 5.99
N VAL A 308 9.25 -0.57 5.13
CA VAL A 308 8.28 0.14 4.30
C VAL A 308 7.72 -0.80 3.23
N ARG A 309 6.39 -0.88 3.12
CA ARG A 309 5.73 -1.58 2.01
C ARG A 309 4.66 -0.70 1.39
N THR A 310 4.79 -0.47 0.08
CA THR A 310 3.78 0.20 -0.74
C THR A 310 3.30 -0.71 -1.87
N SER A 311 2.11 -0.43 -2.39
CA SER A 311 1.58 -1.16 -3.54
C SER A 311 0.60 -0.31 -4.34
N VAL A 312 0.33 -0.78 -5.56
CA VAL A 312 -0.77 -0.29 -6.38
C VAL A 312 -2.13 -0.52 -5.72
N ASP A 313 -3.13 0.26 -6.11
CA ASP A 313 -4.51 0.17 -5.64
C ASP A 313 -5.47 -0.41 -6.70
N HIS A 314 -4.97 -1.27 -7.58
CA HIS A 314 -5.75 -1.95 -8.61
C HIS A 314 -5.36 -3.43 -8.75
N GLY A 315 -6.15 -4.19 -9.50
CA GLY A 315 -5.92 -5.62 -9.75
C GLY A 315 -5.00 -5.89 -10.93
N THR A 316 -4.96 -7.16 -11.34
CA THR A 316 -4.09 -7.69 -12.39
C THR A 316 -4.50 -7.31 -13.82
N ALA A 317 -5.70 -6.80 -14.04
CA ALA A 317 -6.23 -6.32 -15.33
C ALA A 317 -5.84 -7.24 -16.50
N LEU A 318 -6.27 -8.49 -16.41
CA LEU A 318 -5.88 -9.56 -17.36
C LEU A 318 -6.23 -9.22 -18.82
N ASP A 319 -7.28 -8.44 -19.04
CA ASP A 319 -7.73 -7.95 -20.33
C ASP A 319 -6.78 -6.94 -21.00
N LEU A 320 -5.94 -6.28 -20.20
CA LEU A 320 -4.93 -5.33 -20.67
C LEU A 320 -3.53 -5.94 -20.77
N ALA A 321 -3.30 -7.10 -20.12
CA ALA A 321 -1.99 -7.72 -20.09
C ALA A 321 -1.47 -8.07 -21.49
N GLY A 322 -0.20 -7.80 -21.76
CA GLY A 322 0.43 -8.02 -23.07
C GLY A 322 0.13 -6.95 -24.11
N SER A 323 -0.68 -5.94 -23.79
CA SER A 323 -1.09 -4.90 -24.75
C SER A 323 -0.19 -3.66 -24.77
N GLY A 324 0.69 -3.48 -23.79
CA GLY A 324 1.49 -2.26 -23.61
C GLY A 324 0.67 -1.02 -23.23
N ARG A 325 -0.64 -1.17 -22.92
CA ARG A 325 -1.55 -0.04 -22.63
C ARG A 325 -1.84 0.14 -21.15
N ALA A 326 -1.26 -0.68 -20.29
CA ALA A 326 -1.46 -0.57 -18.85
C ALA A 326 -0.85 0.75 -18.33
N ASP A 327 -1.61 1.50 -17.53
CA ASP A 327 -1.12 2.72 -16.91
C ASP A 327 -0.25 2.40 -15.68
N ALA A 328 1.01 2.80 -15.73
CA ALA A 328 1.99 2.57 -14.67
C ALA A 328 1.97 3.64 -13.57
N SER A 329 1.14 4.66 -13.65
CA SER A 329 1.13 5.81 -12.74
C SER A 329 0.99 5.41 -11.28
N SER A 330 0.13 4.43 -10.97
CA SER A 330 -0.06 3.93 -9.61
C SER A 330 1.19 3.21 -9.05
N LEU A 331 1.89 2.39 -9.86
CA LEU A 331 3.14 1.75 -9.43
C LEU A 331 4.27 2.76 -9.27
N ILE A 332 4.35 3.75 -10.15
CA ILE A 332 5.33 4.85 -10.06
C ILE A 332 5.07 5.69 -8.80
N ALA A 333 3.80 5.98 -8.47
CA ALA A 333 3.44 6.67 -7.24
C ALA A 333 3.81 5.83 -6.00
N ALA A 334 3.54 4.51 -6.02
CA ALA A 334 3.94 3.60 -4.95
C ALA A 334 5.47 3.54 -4.78
N ALA A 335 6.23 3.51 -5.88
CA ALA A 335 7.69 3.53 -5.85
C ALA A 335 8.24 4.85 -5.32
N ARG A 336 7.66 5.99 -5.71
CA ARG A 336 8.04 7.31 -5.19
C ARG A 336 7.83 7.39 -3.68
N LEU A 337 6.65 6.99 -3.21
CA LEU A 337 6.35 7.00 -1.78
C LEU A 337 7.28 6.04 -1.02
N ALA A 338 7.59 4.86 -1.57
CA ALA A 338 8.55 3.94 -0.94
C ALA A 338 9.94 4.58 -0.77
N ILE A 339 10.41 5.36 -1.75
CA ILE A 339 11.68 6.09 -1.67
C ILE A 339 11.62 7.16 -0.58
N GLU A 340 10.52 7.93 -0.52
CA GLU A 340 10.32 8.99 0.46
C GLU A 340 10.29 8.45 1.91
N LEU A 341 9.72 7.26 2.11
CA LEU A 341 9.60 6.63 3.43
C LEU A 341 10.79 5.73 3.83
N ALA A 342 11.74 5.49 2.93
CA ALA A 342 12.89 4.59 3.11
C ALA A 342 14.10 5.27 3.78
N HIS A 343 13.90 6.27 4.61
CA HIS A 343 14.96 7.04 5.30
C HIS A 343 15.35 6.45 6.64
#